data_ccd73c830ef6229c82dbac7613b557c1
#
_entry.id   ccd73c830ef6229c82dbac7613b557c1
#
_cell.length_a   1.000
_cell.length_b   1.000
_cell.length_c   1.000
_cell.angle_alpha   90.00
_cell.angle_beta   90.00
_cell.angle_gamma   90.00
#
_symmetry.space_group_name_H-M   'P 1'
#
loop_
_entity.id
_entity.type
_entity.pdbx_description
1 polymer ?
#
loop_
_entity_poly.entity_id
_entity_poly.type
_entity_poly.pdbx_seq_one_letter_code
_entity_poly.pdbx_strand_id
1 'polypeptide(L)'
;MNNEKESALTAMNTNGRSKLTALLYKTLMSFVGVLVLSMGESFMLAANMGMDPFTSANLGGSSLLHMGLGNFQLMVNFVIFIFVLFSDRHMIGIGTVINMVLVGYEIQWFSAIRQSLFGTANSLTLQIINAVIGLIIFTYGASMYMTANVGVAPYDGVAPIISRWTHLRYRVVRVIQDIIVMGLAYLVGGPFGILTFIVAFCTGPLIEFWTDKVNQKIYNLI
;
A
#
# COMPACT_ATOMS: atom_id res chain seq x y z
N MET A 1 2.15 49.85 16.95
CA MET A 1 1.15 49.29 15.98
C MET A 1 1.80 48.63 14.74
N ASN A 2 2.85 49.20 14.12
CA ASN A 2 3.53 48.54 12.98
C ASN A 2 4.38 47.33 13.40
N ASN A 3 5.14 47.37 14.49
CA ASN A 3 5.99 46.25 14.94
C ASN A 3 5.20 45.00 15.36
N GLU A 4 3.99 45.15 15.91
CA GLU A 4 3.15 44.02 16.28
C GLU A 4 2.54 43.31 15.04
N LYS A 5 2.20 44.09 14.00
CA LYS A 5 1.75 43.51 12.72
C LYS A 5 2.86 42.78 11.97
N GLU A 6 4.08 43.30 12.00
CA GLU A 6 5.26 42.68 11.38
C GLU A 6 5.66 41.38 12.09
N SER A 7 5.64 41.37 13.43
CA SER A 7 5.92 40.18 14.23
C SER A 7 4.83 39.09 14.03
N ALA A 8 3.57 39.47 13.94
CA ALA A 8 2.46 38.54 13.65
C ALA A 8 2.55 37.96 12.24
N LEU A 9 2.89 38.77 11.23
CA LEU A 9 3.11 38.31 9.86
C LEU A 9 4.31 37.36 9.74
N THR A 10 5.39 37.62 10.44
CA THR A 10 6.59 36.78 10.48
C THR A 10 6.29 35.47 11.18
N ALA A 11 5.56 35.48 12.30
CA ALA A 11 5.14 34.28 13.01
C ALA A 11 4.16 33.41 12.19
N MET A 12 3.23 34.02 11.45
CA MET A 12 2.32 33.30 10.52
C MET A 12 3.10 32.69 9.36
N ASN A 13 4.10 33.38 8.82
CA ASN A 13 4.89 32.87 7.69
C ASN A 13 5.85 31.75 8.10
N THR A 14 6.46 31.83 9.29
CA THR A 14 7.29 30.73 9.83
C THR A 14 6.46 29.48 10.16
N ASN A 15 5.27 29.66 10.70
CA ASN A 15 4.36 28.53 11.01
C ASN A 15 3.82 27.87 9.72
N GLY A 16 3.56 28.66 8.68
CA GLY A 16 3.16 28.14 7.37
C GLY A 16 4.28 27.36 6.67
N ARG A 17 5.53 27.84 6.73
CA ARG A 17 6.71 27.13 6.20
C ARG A 17 6.97 25.84 6.95
N SER A 18 6.86 25.79 8.26
CA SER A 18 7.01 24.59 9.07
C SER A 18 5.96 23.52 8.71
N LYS A 19 4.70 23.89 8.52
CA LYS A 19 3.63 22.98 8.13
C LYS A 19 3.84 22.41 6.73
N LEU A 20 4.28 23.23 5.77
CA LEU A 20 4.57 22.77 4.40
C LEU A 20 5.74 21.81 4.38
N THR A 21 6.79 22.10 5.13
CA THR A 21 7.97 21.23 5.25
C THR A 21 7.59 19.88 5.84
N ALA A 22 6.80 19.85 6.91
CA ALA A 22 6.30 18.61 7.49
C ALA A 22 5.43 17.80 6.50
N LEU A 23 4.56 18.47 5.73
CA LEU A 23 3.77 17.81 4.69
C LEU A 23 4.65 17.19 3.60
N LEU A 24 5.70 17.89 3.17
CA LEU A 24 6.65 17.38 2.17
C LEU A 24 7.38 16.11 2.67
N TYR A 25 7.87 16.11 3.91
CA TYR A 25 8.52 14.94 4.50
C TYR A 25 7.56 13.75 4.63
N LYS A 26 6.32 14.00 5.09
CA LYS A 26 5.29 12.95 5.17
C LYS A 26 4.95 12.38 3.78
N THR A 27 4.82 13.25 2.78
CA THR A 27 4.59 12.83 1.39
C THR A 27 5.76 12.02 0.86
N LEU A 28 6.99 12.43 1.13
CA LEU A 28 8.19 11.68 0.75
C LEU A 28 8.24 10.32 1.46
N MET A 29 7.92 10.27 2.76
CA MET A 29 7.83 9.03 3.52
C MET A 29 6.78 8.08 2.91
N SER A 30 5.61 8.60 2.54
CA SER A 30 4.57 7.82 1.86
C SER A 30 5.06 7.30 0.50
N PHE A 31 5.69 8.13 -0.30
CA PHE A 31 6.22 7.75 -1.61
C PHE A 31 7.30 6.66 -1.50
N VAL A 32 8.27 6.82 -0.61
CA VAL A 32 9.30 5.80 -0.36
C VAL A 32 8.67 4.51 0.18
N GLY A 33 7.66 4.62 1.05
CA GLY A 33 6.92 3.48 1.55
C GLY A 33 6.24 2.69 0.44
N VAL A 34 5.63 3.37 -0.53
CA VAL A 34 4.99 2.76 -1.71
C VAL A 34 6.04 2.08 -2.61
N LEU A 35 7.18 2.72 -2.86
CA LEU A 35 8.29 2.09 -3.60
C LEU A 35 8.78 0.79 -2.94
N VAL A 36 8.99 0.83 -1.62
CA VAL A 36 9.46 -0.34 -0.86
C VAL A 36 8.40 -1.45 -0.86
N LEU A 37 7.13 -1.10 -0.66
CA LEU A 37 6.00 -2.04 -0.74
C LEU A 37 5.98 -2.74 -2.10
N SER A 38 6.02 -2.00 -3.20
CA SER A 38 5.97 -2.52 -4.57
C SER A 38 7.20 -3.40 -4.89
N MET A 39 8.37 -3.05 -4.35
CA MET A 39 9.55 -3.91 -4.44
C MET A 39 9.31 -5.25 -3.72
N GLY A 40 8.74 -5.24 -2.51
CA GLY A 40 8.37 -6.45 -1.79
C GLY A 40 7.41 -7.33 -2.57
N GLU A 41 6.39 -6.73 -3.20
CA GLU A 41 5.44 -7.43 -4.06
C GLU A 41 6.11 -8.11 -5.27
N SER A 42 7.12 -7.47 -5.86
CA SER A 42 7.88 -8.06 -6.96
C SER A 42 8.62 -9.35 -6.56
N PHE A 43 9.13 -9.41 -5.31
CA PHE A 43 9.73 -10.62 -4.77
C PHE A 43 8.67 -11.69 -4.45
N MET A 44 7.51 -11.31 -3.90
CA MET A 44 6.40 -12.25 -3.66
C MET A 44 5.89 -12.84 -4.98
N LEU A 45 5.74 -12.02 -6.03
CA LEU A 45 5.37 -12.51 -7.36
C LEU A 45 6.36 -13.55 -7.88
N ALA A 46 7.64 -13.29 -7.71
CA ALA A 46 8.71 -14.22 -8.15
C ALA A 46 8.81 -15.50 -7.32
N ALA A 47 8.29 -15.50 -6.10
CA ALA A 47 8.20 -16.71 -5.29
C ALA A 47 7.26 -17.76 -5.87
N ASN A 48 6.31 -17.33 -6.72
CA ASN A 48 5.29 -18.21 -7.31
C ASN A 48 4.53 -19.08 -6.29
N MET A 49 4.34 -18.52 -5.07
CA MET A 49 3.64 -19.16 -3.95
C MET A 49 2.35 -18.39 -3.57
N GLY A 50 1.92 -17.49 -4.44
CA GLY A 50 0.86 -16.52 -4.19
C GLY A 50 1.42 -15.18 -3.69
N MET A 51 0.54 -14.21 -3.49
CA MET A 51 0.87 -12.87 -2.99
C MET A 51 -0.34 -12.27 -2.27
N ASP A 52 -0.33 -10.96 -2.00
CA ASP A 52 -1.50 -10.33 -1.38
C ASP A 52 -2.77 -10.48 -2.24
N PRO A 53 -3.94 -10.61 -1.61
CA PRO A 53 -5.19 -10.88 -2.32
C PRO A 53 -5.53 -9.83 -3.38
N PHE A 54 -5.31 -8.54 -3.08
CA PHE A 54 -5.69 -7.45 -3.98
C PHE A 54 -4.84 -7.40 -5.24
N THR A 55 -3.52 -7.45 -5.11
CA THR A 55 -2.61 -7.48 -6.26
C THR A 55 -2.75 -8.78 -7.05
N SER A 56 -2.99 -9.91 -6.36
CA SER A 56 -3.28 -11.19 -7.01
C SER A 56 -4.54 -11.12 -7.90
N ALA A 57 -5.63 -10.53 -7.41
CA ALA A 57 -6.85 -10.32 -8.19
C ALA A 57 -6.60 -9.39 -9.39
N ASN A 58 -5.82 -8.31 -9.19
CA ASN A 58 -5.48 -7.39 -10.27
C ASN A 58 -4.58 -8.04 -11.33
N LEU A 59 -3.63 -8.90 -10.95
CA LEU A 59 -2.80 -9.66 -11.90
C LEU A 59 -3.63 -10.63 -12.73
N GLY A 60 -4.52 -11.39 -12.09
CA GLY A 60 -5.44 -12.29 -12.82
C GLY A 60 -6.34 -11.52 -13.77
N GLY A 61 -6.99 -10.47 -13.29
CA GLY A 61 -7.86 -9.62 -14.13
C GLY A 61 -7.12 -8.93 -15.28
N SER A 62 -5.91 -8.43 -15.04
CA SER A 62 -5.08 -7.81 -16.07
C SER A 62 -4.69 -8.82 -17.17
N SER A 63 -4.38 -10.06 -16.77
CA SER A 63 -4.08 -11.15 -17.70
C SER A 63 -5.27 -11.51 -18.57
N LEU A 64 -6.47 -11.62 -17.98
CA LEU A 64 -7.71 -11.91 -18.71
C LEU A 64 -8.05 -10.84 -19.76
N LEU A 65 -7.77 -9.57 -19.46
CA LEU A 65 -8.03 -8.45 -20.38
C LEU A 65 -6.83 -8.09 -21.26
N HIS A 66 -5.75 -8.87 -21.21
CA HIS A 66 -4.50 -8.61 -21.93
C HIS A 66 -3.95 -7.19 -21.70
N MET A 67 -4.10 -6.69 -20.46
CA MET A 67 -3.62 -5.38 -20.04
C MET A 67 -2.39 -5.50 -19.15
N GLY A 68 -1.58 -4.44 -19.08
CA GLY A 68 -0.54 -4.36 -18.04
C GLY A 68 -1.15 -4.18 -16.65
N LEU A 69 -0.51 -4.75 -15.62
CA LEU A 69 -0.96 -4.65 -14.23
C LEU A 69 -1.20 -3.19 -13.81
N GLY A 70 -0.28 -2.28 -14.13
CA GLY A 70 -0.41 -0.86 -13.77
C GLY A 70 -1.70 -0.23 -14.26
N ASN A 71 -2.04 -0.44 -15.54
CA ASN A 71 -3.28 0.09 -16.14
C ASN A 71 -4.52 -0.53 -15.51
N PHE A 72 -4.53 -1.84 -15.34
CA PHE A 72 -5.68 -2.55 -14.77
C PHE A 72 -5.90 -2.16 -13.31
N GLN A 73 -4.84 -2.17 -12.49
CA GLN A 73 -4.91 -1.82 -11.08
C GLN A 73 -5.30 -0.34 -10.88
N LEU A 74 -4.82 0.56 -11.75
CA LEU A 74 -5.25 1.96 -11.73
C LEU A 74 -6.76 2.08 -11.99
N MET A 75 -7.29 1.34 -12.97
CA MET A 75 -8.73 1.32 -13.26
C MET A 75 -9.55 0.79 -12.07
N VAL A 76 -9.15 -0.32 -11.49
CA VAL A 76 -9.80 -0.90 -10.30
C VAL A 76 -9.73 0.06 -9.12
N ASN A 77 -8.55 0.60 -8.84
CA ASN A 77 -8.35 1.59 -7.78
C ASN A 77 -9.20 2.84 -8.01
N PHE A 78 -9.37 3.29 -9.25
CA PHE A 78 -10.21 4.45 -9.56
C PHE A 78 -11.68 4.19 -9.23
N VAL A 79 -12.19 3.00 -9.52
CA VAL A 79 -13.56 2.61 -9.13
C VAL A 79 -13.72 2.60 -7.60
N ILE A 80 -12.76 2.00 -6.89
CA ILE A 80 -12.77 1.97 -5.42
C ILE A 80 -12.60 3.39 -4.85
N PHE A 81 -11.74 4.21 -5.45
CA PHE A 81 -11.54 5.60 -5.07
C PHE A 81 -12.85 6.41 -5.13
N ILE A 82 -13.65 6.24 -6.19
CA ILE A 82 -14.97 6.87 -6.29
C ILE A 82 -15.85 6.48 -5.10
N PHE A 83 -15.88 5.19 -4.75
CA PHE A 83 -16.63 4.72 -3.58
C PHE A 83 -16.13 5.39 -2.28
N VAL A 84 -14.82 5.44 -2.04
CA VAL A 84 -14.22 6.06 -0.85
C VAL A 84 -14.51 7.57 -0.83
N LEU A 85 -14.41 8.26 -1.98
CA LEU A 85 -14.65 9.70 -2.11
C LEU A 85 -16.05 10.10 -1.67
N PHE A 86 -17.06 9.34 -2.08
CA PHE A 86 -18.46 9.61 -1.70
C PHE A 86 -18.80 9.11 -0.30
N SER A 87 -18.06 8.16 0.24
CA SER A 87 -18.30 7.58 1.57
C SER A 87 -17.56 8.32 2.68
N ASP A 88 -16.29 8.65 2.49
CA ASP A 88 -15.45 9.37 3.45
C ASP A 88 -14.24 10.05 2.78
N ARG A 89 -14.45 11.27 2.32
CA ARG A 89 -13.41 12.06 1.67
C ARG A 89 -12.20 12.41 2.59
N HIS A 90 -12.36 12.31 3.91
CA HIS A 90 -11.26 12.60 4.85
C HIS A 90 -10.15 11.55 4.80
N MET A 91 -10.42 10.37 4.25
CA MET A 91 -9.42 9.32 4.05
C MET A 91 -8.55 9.56 2.83
N ILE A 92 -8.94 10.48 1.95
CA ILE A 92 -8.24 10.77 0.70
C ILE A 92 -7.21 11.87 0.93
N GLY A 93 -5.99 11.62 0.49
CA GLY A 93 -4.89 12.56 0.55
C GLY A 93 -3.88 12.33 -0.57
N ILE A 94 -2.74 13.01 -0.49
CA ILE A 94 -1.66 12.88 -1.48
C ILE A 94 -1.15 11.43 -1.53
N GLY A 95 -1.05 10.77 -0.37
CA GLY A 95 -0.66 9.35 -0.29
C GLY A 95 -1.62 8.40 -1.00
N THR A 96 -2.93 8.71 -1.01
CA THR A 96 -3.93 7.94 -1.76
C THR A 96 -3.62 7.99 -3.26
N VAL A 97 -3.32 9.18 -3.78
CA VAL A 97 -3.00 9.36 -5.21
C VAL A 97 -1.70 8.65 -5.57
N ILE A 98 -0.66 8.79 -4.72
CA ILE A 98 0.63 8.12 -4.90
C ILE A 98 0.42 6.61 -4.98
N ASN A 99 -0.25 6.01 -4.00
CA ASN A 99 -0.49 4.57 -3.98
C ASN A 99 -1.33 4.11 -5.18
N MET A 100 -2.46 4.78 -5.43
CA MET A 100 -3.39 4.43 -6.51
C MET A 100 -2.72 4.42 -7.89
N VAL A 101 -1.87 5.43 -8.15
CA VAL A 101 -1.26 5.61 -9.46
C VAL A 101 -0.01 4.76 -9.64
N LEU A 102 0.83 4.64 -8.60
CA LEU A 102 2.18 4.12 -8.77
C LEU A 102 2.31 2.62 -8.53
N VAL A 103 1.62 2.05 -7.52
CA VAL A 103 1.87 0.67 -7.07
C VAL A 103 1.89 -0.34 -8.22
N GLY A 104 0.88 -0.36 -9.08
CA GLY A 104 0.80 -1.34 -10.16
C GLY A 104 1.92 -1.21 -11.19
N TYR A 105 2.35 0.01 -11.51
CA TYR A 105 3.46 0.25 -12.43
C TYR A 105 4.81 -0.09 -11.79
N GLU A 106 4.99 0.25 -10.51
CA GLU A 106 6.21 -0.05 -9.77
C GLU A 106 6.40 -1.56 -9.61
N ILE A 107 5.33 -2.32 -9.32
CA ILE A 107 5.41 -3.79 -9.28
C ILE A 107 5.89 -4.35 -10.62
N GLN A 108 5.35 -3.87 -11.75
CA GLN A 108 5.80 -4.28 -13.07
C GLN A 108 7.27 -3.95 -13.30
N TRP A 109 7.68 -2.74 -12.95
CA TRP A 109 9.06 -2.27 -13.12
C TRP A 109 10.04 -3.05 -12.24
N PHE A 110 9.76 -3.19 -10.95
CA PHE A 110 10.60 -3.98 -10.04
C PHE A 110 10.63 -5.46 -10.41
N SER A 111 9.52 -6.03 -10.90
CA SER A 111 9.49 -7.42 -11.37
C SER A 111 10.40 -7.62 -12.59
N ALA A 112 10.43 -6.66 -13.54
CA ALA A 112 11.32 -6.71 -14.69
C ALA A 112 12.78 -6.59 -14.26
N ILE A 113 13.13 -5.66 -13.36
CA ILE A 113 14.47 -5.51 -12.81
C ILE A 113 14.91 -6.78 -12.09
N ARG A 114 14.07 -7.28 -11.17
CA ARG A 114 14.35 -8.49 -10.41
C ARG A 114 14.57 -9.68 -11.34
N GLN A 115 13.73 -9.83 -12.37
CA GLN A 115 13.86 -10.91 -13.35
C GLN A 115 15.18 -10.82 -14.13
N SER A 116 15.63 -9.61 -14.49
CA SER A 116 16.89 -9.41 -15.20
C SER A 116 18.11 -9.67 -14.31
N LEU A 117 18.05 -9.36 -13.02
CA LEU A 117 19.17 -9.50 -12.09
C LEU A 117 19.30 -10.92 -11.50
N PHE A 118 18.18 -11.57 -11.17
CA PHE A 118 18.16 -12.82 -10.41
C PHE A 118 17.56 -14.00 -11.19
N GLY A 119 16.96 -13.74 -12.36
CA GLY A 119 16.28 -14.77 -13.14
C GLY A 119 15.01 -15.32 -12.46
N THR A 120 14.58 -16.51 -12.89
CA THR A 120 13.40 -17.21 -12.32
C THR A 120 13.79 -18.00 -11.08
N ALA A 121 12.89 -18.07 -10.09
CA ALA A 121 13.07 -18.91 -8.90
C ALA A 121 12.66 -20.37 -9.23
N ASN A 122 13.60 -21.14 -9.79
CA ASN A 122 13.33 -22.49 -10.29
C ASN A 122 13.40 -23.58 -9.21
N SER A 123 13.80 -23.26 -7.97
CA SER A 123 13.85 -24.20 -6.86
C SER A 123 12.93 -23.76 -5.72
N LEU A 124 12.39 -24.73 -4.98
CA LEU A 124 11.57 -24.45 -3.80
C LEU A 124 12.30 -23.55 -2.79
N THR A 125 13.62 -23.77 -2.60
CA THR A 125 14.44 -22.94 -1.71
C THR A 125 14.43 -21.48 -2.17
N LEU A 126 14.66 -21.20 -3.46
CA LEU A 126 14.62 -19.84 -3.99
C LEU A 126 13.22 -19.21 -3.91
N GLN A 127 12.17 -20.01 -4.10
CA GLN A 127 10.79 -19.55 -3.93
C GLN A 127 10.53 -19.13 -2.48
N ILE A 128 10.93 -19.94 -1.49
CA ILE A 128 10.77 -19.62 -0.07
C ILE A 128 11.59 -18.37 0.29
N ILE A 129 12.84 -18.26 -0.19
CA ILE A 129 13.68 -17.08 0.06
C ILE A 129 13.00 -15.82 -0.50
N ASN A 130 12.51 -15.86 -1.74
CA ASN A 130 11.78 -14.74 -2.34
C ASN A 130 10.50 -14.40 -1.56
N ALA A 131 9.74 -15.41 -1.11
CA ALA A 131 8.53 -15.22 -0.32
C ALA A 131 8.82 -14.49 1.00
N VAL A 132 9.84 -14.94 1.73
CA VAL A 132 10.22 -14.36 3.02
C VAL A 132 10.75 -12.92 2.85
N ILE A 133 11.67 -12.72 1.91
CA ILE A 133 12.22 -11.38 1.61
C ILE A 133 11.09 -10.45 1.16
N GLY A 134 10.25 -10.91 0.24
CA GLY A 134 9.10 -10.14 -0.27
C GLY A 134 8.16 -9.73 0.85
N LEU A 135 7.79 -10.66 1.73
CA LEU A 135 6.88 -10.39 2.85
C LEU A 135 7.45 -9.35 3.84
N ILE A 136 8.74 -9.46 4.17
CA ILE A 136 9.42 -8.51 5.06
C ILE A 136 9.43 -7.11 4.45
N ILE A 137 9.86 -6.99 3.20
CA ILE A 137 9.95 -5.70 2.48
C ILE A 137 8.56 -5.10 2.28
N PHE A 138 7.58 -5.91 1.86
CA PHE A 138 6.19 -5.51 1.68
C PHE A 138 5.60 -4.93 2.96
N THR A 139 5.69 -5.66 4.08
CA THR A 139 5.11 -5.22 5.36
C THR A 139 5.80 -3.99 5.93
N TYR A 140 7.11 -3.85 5.72
CA TYR A 140 7.85 -2.65 6.10
C TYR A 140 7.41 -1.43 5.27
N GLY A 141 7.34 -1.56 3.94
CA GLY A 141 6.87 -0.50 3.05
C GLY A 141 5.42 -0.10 3.33
N ALA A 142 4.54 -1.09 3.54
CA ALA A 142 3.14 -0.86 3.91
C ALA A 142 3.02 -0.07 5.23
N SER A 143 3.77 -0.46 6.26
CA SER A 143 3.84 0.28 7.52
C SER A 143 4.32 1.72 7.30
N MET A 144 5.34 1.92 6.47
CA MET A 144 5.93 3.23 6.22
C MET A 144 4.95 4.19 5.54
N TYR A 145 4.26 3.75 4.48
CA TYR A 145 3.30 4.60 3.79
C TYR A 145 2.07 4.90 4.67
N MET A 146 1.60 3.92 5.45
CA MET A 146 0.46 4.11 6.36
C MET A 146 0.80 5.06 7.51
N THR A 147 2.00 4.94 8.10
CA THR A 147 2.46 5.81 9.19
C THR A 147 2.61 7.26 8.74
N ALA A 148 2.94 7.52 7.48
CA ALA A 148 3.04 8.88 6.92
C ALA A 148 1.75 9.70 7.08
N ASN A 149 0.60 9.04 7.17
CA ASN A 149 -0.72 9.64 7.46
C ASN A 149 -1.08 10.81 6.53
N VAL A 150 -0.86 10.62 5.23
CA VAL A 150 -1.19 11.59 4.16
C VAL A 150 -2.24 11.06 3.19
N GLY A 151 -3.09 10.15 3.67
CA GLY A 151 -4.14 9.46 2.92
C GLY A 151 -3.86 7.96 2.81
N VAL A 152 -4.93 7.18 2.68
CA VAL A 152 -4.86 5.71 2.58
C VAL A 152 -5.08 5.24 1.15
N ALA A 153 -4.56 4.06 0.80
CA ALA A 153 -4.85 3.43 -0.48
C ALA A 153 -6.36 3.20 -0.62
N PRO A 154 -6.95 3.32 -1.82
CA PRO A 154 -8.39 3.13 -2.01
C PRO A 154 -8.90 1.80 -1.42
N TYR A 155 -8.21 0.70 -1.68
CA TYR A 155 -8.56 -0.61 -1.14
C TYR A 155 -8.54 -0.66 0.40
N ASP A 156 -7.55 -0.01 1.03
CA ASP A 156 -7.41 0.04 2.49
C ASP A 156 -8.49 0.91 3.14
N GLY A 157 -9.07 1.85 2.40
CA GLY A 157 -10.17 2.71 2.84
C GLY A 157 -11.53 2.01 2.95
N VAL A 158 -11.72 0.88 2.27
CA VAL A 158 -13.01 0.17 2.22
C VAL A 158 -13.40 -0.40 3.58
N ALA A 159 -12.49 -1.13 4.24
CA ALA A 159 -12.78 -1.79 5.52
C ALA A 159 -13.17 -0.82 6.65
N PRO A 160 -12.49 0.32 6.87
CA PRO A 160 -12.90 1.30 7.88
C PRO A 160 -14.30 1.90 7.61
N ILE A 161 -14.64 2.14 6.34
CA ILE A 161 -15.95 2.67 5.95
C ILE A 161 -17.05 1.67 6.28
N ILE A 162 -16.90 0.42 5.83
CA ILE A 162 -17.87 -0.66 6.08
C ILE A 162 -17.98 -0.94 7.58
N SER A 163 -16.85 -0.94 8.31
CA SER A 163 -16.83 -1.12 9.77
C SER A 163 -17.69 -0.08 10.49
N ARG A 164 -17.63 1.20 10.08
CA ARG A 164 -18.49 2.27 10.63
C ARG A 164 -19.95 2.10 10.29
N TRP A 165 -20.28 1.67 9.07
CA TRP A 165 -21.68 1.49 8.65
C TRP A 165 -22.34 0.29 9.32
N THR A 166 -21.58 -0.80 9.51
CA THR A 166 -22.10 -2.07 10.06
C THR A 166 -21.90 -2.20 11.56
N HIS A 167 -21.15 -1.29 12.20
CA HIS A 167 -20.72 -1.39 13.61
C HIS A 167 -19.92 -2.67 13.94
N LEU A 168 -19.45 -3.40 12.93
CA LEU A 168 -18.57 -4.55 13.11
C LEU A 168 -17.14 -4.09 13.41
N ARG A 169 -16.38 -4.92 14.12
CA ARG A 169 -14.96 -4.64 14.39
C ARG A 169 -14.18 -4.58 13.08
N TYR A 170 -13.34 -3.56 12.93
CA TYR A 170 -12.50 -3.36 11.74
C TYR A 170 -11.80 -4.64 11.27
N ARG A 171 -11.19 -5.40 12.20
CA ARG A 171 -10.49 -6.66 11.89
C ARG A 171 -11.41 -7.68 11.20
N VAL A 172 -12.66 -7.79 11.64
CA VAL A 172 -13.64 -8.72 11.03
C VAL A 172 -13.96 -8.30 9.60
N VAL A 173 -14.23 -7.02 9.39
CA VAL A 173 -14.54 -6.47 8.06
C VAL A 173 -13.33 -6.64 7.12
N ARG A 174 -12.11 -6.36 7.60
CA ARG A 174 -10.87 -6.53 6.82
C ARG A 174 -10.67 -7.97 6.40
N VAL A 175 -10.83 -8.92 7.30
CA VAL A 175 -10.71 -10.36 6.98
C VAL A 175 -11.78 -10.79 5.96
N ILE A 176 -13.01 -10.34 6.09
CA ILE A 176 -14.07 -10.64 5.12
C ILE A 176 -13.72 -10.04 3.76
N GLN A 177 -13.26 -8.79 3.71
CA GLN A 177 -12.81 -8.13 2.48
C GLN A 177 -11.70 -8.94 1.81
N ASP A 178 -10.67 -9.34 2.56
CA ASP A 178 -9.55 -10.11 2.02
C ASP A 178 -9.98 -11.50 1.55
N ILE A 179 -10.91 -12.18 2.24
CA ILE A 179 -11.48 -13.46 1.80
C ILE A 179 -12.25 -13.32 0.48
N ILE A 180 -13.08 -12.28 0.35
CA ILE A 180 -13.84 -12.03 -0.89
C ILE A 180 -12.86 -11.79 -2.06
N VAL A 181 -11.87 -10.92 -1.85
CA VAL A 181 -10.90 -10.58 -2.90
C VAL A 181 -9.99 -11.75 -3.23
N MET A 182 -9.62 -12.57 -2.23
CA MET A 182 -8.89 -13.83 -2.43
C MET A 182 -9.69 -14.82 -3.29
N GLY A 183 -11.00 -14.93 -3.07
CA GLY A 183 -11.89 -15.72 -3.91
C GLY A 183 -11.94 -15.19 -5.35
N LEU A 184 -12.02 -13.86 -5.53
CA LEU A 184 -11.94 -13.24 -6.86
C LEU A 184 -10.59 -13.51 -7.52
N ALA A 185 -9.48 -13.38 -6.79
CA ALA A 185 -8.13 -13.67 -7.29
C ALA A 185 -8.03 -15.10 -7.85
N TYR A 186 -8.57 -16.07 -7.11
CA TYR A 186 -8.63 -17.47 -7.57
C TYR A 186 -9.47 -17.64 -8.84
N LEU A 187 -10.65 -17.02 -8.90
CA LEU A 187 -11.57 -17.11 -10.05
C LEU A 187 -10.98 -16.49 -11.32
N VAL A 188 -10.24 -15.41 -11.21
CA VAL A 188 -9.59 -14.74 -12.37
C VAL A 188 -8.21 -15.31 -12.72
N GLY A 189 -7.77 -16.39 -12.05
CA GLY A 189 -6.49 -17.03 -12.31
C GLY A 189 -5.28 -16.22 -11.85
N GLY A 190 -5.44 -15.36 -10.84
CA GLY A 190 -4.33 -14.64 -10.21
C GLY A 190 -3.38 -15.57 -9.46
N PRO A 191 -2.15 -15.11 -9.14
CA PRO A 191 -1.19 -15.87 -8.34
C PRO A 191 -1.78 -16.23 -6.98
N PHE A 192 -2.09 -17.51 -6.77
CA PHE A 192 -2.76 -18.00 -5.59
C PHE A 192 -1.96 -19.13 -4.94
N GLY A 193 -1.74 -19.07 -3.63
CA GLY A 193 -0.99 -20.11 -2.93
C GLY A 193 -0.89 -19.84 -1.42
N ILE A 194 0.00 -20.58 -0.76
CA ILE A 194 0.16 -20.50 0.70
C ILE A 194 0.52 -19.08 1.18
N LEU A 195 1.31 -18.35 0.38
CA LEU A 195 1.69 -16.98 0.70
C LEU A 195 0.48 -16.05 0.72
N THR A 196 -0.55 -16.28 -0.11
CA THR A 196 -1.78 -15.49 -0.11
C THR A 196 -2.49 -15.57 1.25
N PHE A 197 -2.55 -16.76 1.85
CA PHE A 197 -3.11 -16.92 3.19
C PHE A 197 -2.25 -16.25 4.26
N ILE A 198 -0.92 -16.42 4.18
CA ILE A 198 0.00 -15.78 5.13
C ILE A 198 -0.16 -14.25 5.07
N VAL A 199 -0.22 -13.68 3.87
CA VAL A 199 -0.41 -12.23 3.69
C VAL A 199 -1.76 -11.79 4.25
N ALA A 200 -2.86 -12.46 3.90
CA ALA A 200 -4.20 -12.09 4.34
C ALA A 200 -4.36 -12.08 5.87
N PHE A 201 -3.69 -12.99 6.59
CA PHE A 201 -3.90 -13.16 8.03
C PHE A 201 -2.75 -12.66 8.91
N CYS A 202 -1.51 -12.62 8.39
CA CYS A 202 -0.31 -12.33 9.20
C CYS A 202 0.29 -10.94 8.96
N THR A 203 -0.10 -10.21 7.90
CA THR A 203 0.48 -8.88 7.62
C THR A 203 0.12 -7.84 8.67
N GLY A 204 -1.07 -7.88 9.23
CA GLY A 204 -1.48 -6.93 10.28
C GLY A 204 -0.48 -6.83 11.43
N PRO A 205 -0.17 -7.93 12.15
CA PRO A 205 0.85 -7.93 13.21
C PRO A 205 2.24 -7.50 12.75
N LEU A 206 2.67 -7.85 11.53
CA LEU A 206 3.96 -7.44 11.00
C LEU A 206 4.02 -5.94 10.71
N ILE A 207 2.96 -5.38 10.13
CA ILE A 207 2.84 -3.94 9.88
C ILE A 207 2.86 -3.18 11.21
N GLU A 208 2.11 -3.63 12.22
CA GLU A 208 2.09 -3.04 13.56
C GLU A 208 3.49 -3.07 14.20
N PHE A 209 4.20 -4.19 14.12
CA PHE A 209 5.58 -4.30 14.59
C PHE A 209 6.51 -3.25 13.95
N TRP A 210 6.46 -3.08 12.61
CA TRP A 210 7.26 -2.08 11.91
C TRP A 210 6.85 -0.65 12.25
N THR A 211 5.55 -0.41 12.44
CA THR A 211 5.02 0.89 12.86
C THR A 211 5.61 1.28 14.19
N ASP A 212 5.48 0.44 15.21
CA ASP A 212 5.88 0.75 16.58
C ASP A 212 7.40 0.83 16.75
N LYS A 213 8.13 -0.08 16.10
CA LYS A 213 9.58 -0.18 16.33
C LYS A 213 10.40 0.79 15.48
N VAL A 214 9.92 1.14 14.27
CA VAL A 214 10.72 1.90 13.30
C VAL A 214 9.97 3.14 12.81
N ASN A 215 8.85 2.97 12.12
CA ASN A 215 8.26 4.02 11.31
C ASN A 215 7.65 5.16 12.16
N GLN A 216 7.06 4.85 13.33
CA GLN A 216 6.57 5.89 14.25
C GLN A 216 7.71 6.77 14.80
N LYS A 217 8.90 6.19 15.00
CA LYS A 217 10.06 6.96 15.44
C LYS A 217 10.54 7.93 14.34
N ILE A 218 10.56 7.45 13.08
CA ILE A 218 10.88 8.29 11.92
C ILE A 218 9.85 9.42 11.79
N TYR A 219 8.57 9.08 11.88
CA TYR A 219 7.47 10.06 11.80
C TYR A 219 7.57 11.15 12.88
N ASN A 220 7.97 10.80 14.10
CA ASN A 220 8.09 11.73 15.20
C ASN A 220 9.32 12.68 15.08
N LEU A 221 10.23 12.40 14.14
CA LEU A 221 11.36 13.29 13.82
C LEU A 221 11.01 14.35 12.77
N ILE A 222 9.85 14.19 12.10
CA ILE A 222 9.31 15.07 11.05
C ILE A 222 8.37 16.12 11.67
#